data_e2c9dcafd8a366e26e92a0ed012ec265
#
_entry.id   e2c9dcafd8a366e26e92a0ed012ec265
#
_cell.length_a   1.000
_cell.length_b   1.000
_cell.length_c   1.000
_cell.angle_alpha   90.00
_cell.angle_beta   90.00
_cell.angle_gamma   90.00
#
_symmetry.space_group_name_H-M   'P 1'
#
loop_
_entity.id
_entity.type
_entity.pdbx_description
1 polymer ?
#
loop_
_entity_poly.entity_id
_entity_poly.type
_entity_poly.pdbx_seq_one_letter_code
_entity_poly.pdbx_strand_id
1 'polypeptide(L)'
;MRYALALSLLATLLSGCASHSPEDLNGTWINQNAIDAAAKGSNLRQALLANGPNLEWKVNVAASQATFSNGFEAGDGKLKALKDGQWEVDFYGNYAETLSLDGDELVQTASDANPQQSFQRAETPAPIDAPAGTTFETELYKAYMGGDWKIIEGPGQGAVAHFRANGSLDGLPGLDRYALCLAGDCAAMSGEHDSLWLERNQQGNPWIFTRDGKQLEIFQAVNKAQADEMPDLQPGPRRWLLERQ
;
A
#
# COMPACT_ATOMS: atom_id res chain seq x y z
N MET A 1 1.02 -46.74 -57.59
CA MET A 1 2.01 -46.43 -56.55
C MET A 1 2.14 -44.93 -56.39
N ARG A 2 1.53 -44.36 -55.38
CA ARG A 2 1.58 -42.92 -55.10
C ARG A 2 2.05 -42.79 -53.63
N TYR A 3 3.28 -42.38 -53.45
CA TYR A 3 3.85 -42.09 -52.13
C TYR A 3 3.45 -40.66 -51.74
N ALA A 4 2.64 -40.56 -50.71
CA ALA A 4 2.35 -39.30 -50.04
C ALA A 4 3.45 -39.02 -49.03
N LEU A 5 4.26 -37.98 -49.27
CA LEU A 5 5.19 -37.45 -48.26
C LEU A 5 4.42 -36.62 -47.26
N ALA A 6 4.34 -37.08 -46.04
CA ALA A 6 3.86 -36.29 -44.90
C ALA A 6 5.01 -35.42 -44.39
N LEU A 7 4.93 -34.11 -44.62
CA LEU A 7 5.82 -33.11 -44.02
C LEU A 7 5.30 -32.78 -42.63
N SER A 8 5.98 -33.33 -41.62
CA SER A 8 5.73 -32.96 -40.21
C SER A 8 6.40 -31.62 -39.93
N LEU A 9 5.61 -30.56 -39.83
CA LEU A 9 6.06 -29.27 -39.30
C LEU A 9 6.25 -29.40 -37.77
N LEU A 10 7.51 -29.53 -37.33
CA LEU A 10 7.89 -29.31 -35.95
C LEU A 10 7.84 -27.80 -35.68
N ALA A 11 6.76 -27.31 -35.11
CA ALA A 11 6.72 -25.99 -34.52
C ALA A 11 7.47 -26.03 -33.16
N THR A 12 8.75 -25.68 -33.18
CA THR A 12 9.51 -25.40 -31.97
C THR A 12 8.97 -24.13 -31.34
N LEU A 13 8.20 -24.30 -30.26
CA LEU A 13 7.87 -23.22 -29.33
C LEU A 13 9.18 -22.75 -28.68
N LEU A 14 9.79 -21.76 -29.27
CA LEU A 14 10.79 -20.95 -28.61
C LEU A 14 10.07 -20.11 -27.55
N SER A 15 9.90 -20.67 -26.37
CA SER A 15 9.66 -19.88 -25.17
C SER A 15 10.95 -19.11 -24.90
N GLY A 16 11.11 -17.97 -25.57
CA GLY A 16 12.15 -17.01 -25.25
C GLY A 16 11.91 -16.54 -23.83
N CYS A 17 12.79 -16.86 -22.90
CA CYS A 17 12.92 -16.09 -21.69
C CYS A 17 13.17 -14.65 -22.15
N ALA A 18 12.18 -13.77 -21.98
CA ALA A 18 12.38 -12.35 -22.18
C ALA A 18 13.43 -11.93 -21.17
N SER A 19 14.65 -11.65 -21.62
CA SER A 19 15.68 -11.09 -20.76
C SER A 19 15.31 -9.64 -20.52
N HIS A 20 14.93 -9.32 -19.28
CA HIS A 20 14.68 -7.95 -18.88
C HIS A 20 15.96 -7.12 -18.99
N SER A 21 15.84 -5.92 -19.54
CA SER A 21 16.92 -4.94 -19.50
C SER A 21 16.97 -4.27 -18.11
N PRO A 22 18.13 -3.76 -17.69
CA PRO A 22 18.22 -3.01 -16.43
C PRO A 22 17.21 -1.86 -16.35
N GLU A 23 16.93 -1.21 -17.48
CA GLU A 23 15.97 -0.11 -17.58
C GLU A 23 14.54 -0.53 -17.27
N ASP A 24 14.19 -1.80 -17.46
CA ASP A 24 12.86 -2.33 -17.15
C ASP A 24 12.59 -2.32 -15.65
N LEU A 25 13.61 -2.21 -14.80
CA LEU A 25 13.46 -2.07 -13.36
C LEU A 25 13.03 -0.66 -12.93
N ASN A 26 13.34 0.37 -13.76
CA ASN A 26 13.01 1.75 -13.40
C ASN A 26 11.53 1.96 -13.18
N GLY A 27 11.20 2.79 -12.17
CA GLY A 27 9.84 3.24 -11.93
C GLY A 27 9.40 3.09 -10.49
N THR A 28 8.10 3.30 -10.30
CA THR A 28 7.42 3.11 -9.03
C THR A 28 6.62 1.83 -9.07
N TRP A 29 6.82 0.99 -8.08
CA TRP A 29 6.22 -0.33 -7.94
C TRP A 29 5.43 -0.37 -6.64
N ILE A 30 4.18 -0.78 -6.68
CA ILE A 30 3.29 -0.78 -5.53
C ILE A 30 2.82 -2.20 -5.20
N ASN A 31 2.61 -2.48 -3.93
CA ASN A 31 2.03 -3.73 -3.46
C ASN A 31 0.53 -3.75 -3.78
N GLN A 32 0.20 -4.06 -5.04
CA GLN A 32 -1.18 -4.09 -5.52
C GLN A 32 -2.00 -5.16 -4.80
N ASN A 33 -1.38 -6.28 -4.40
CA ASN A 33 -2.06 -7.34 -3.67
C ASN A 33 -2.59 -6.84 -2.32
N ALA A 34 -1.84 -5.98 -1.62
CA ALA A 34 -2.29 -5.36 -0.38
C ALA A 34 -3.48 -4.42 -0.60
N ILE A 35 -3.44 -3.62 -1.67
CA ILE A 35 -4.56 -2.73 -2.05
C ILE A 35 -5.81 -3.54 -2.38
N ASP A 36 -5.67 -4.58 -3.20
CA ASP A 36 -6.78 -5.44 -3.61
C ASP A 36 -7.39 -6.20 -2.43
N ALA A 37 -6.54 -6.71 -1.54
CA ALA A 37 -6.97 -7.39 -0.32
C ALA A 37 -7.76 -6.44 0.59
N ALA A 38 -7.25 -5.21 0.81
CA ALA A 38 -7.94 -4.17 1.57
C ALA A 38 -9.29 -3.81 0.93
N ALA A 39 -9.32 -3.57 -0.38
CA ALA A 39 -10.54 -3.19 -1.10
C ALA A 39 -11.65 -4.26 -1.02
N LYS A 40 -11.27 -5.54 -1.03
CA LYS A 40 -12.19 -6.70 -0.94
C LYS A 40 -12.56 -7.06 0.49
N GLY A 41 -11.65 -6.83 1.44
CA GLY A 41 -11.83 -7.17 2.85
C GLY A 41 -12.46 -6.05 3.67
N SER A 42 -12.72 -6.33 4.94
CA SER A 42 -13.22 -5.37 5.91
C SER A 42 -12.11 -4.78 6.78
N ASN A 43 -11.01 -5.50 6.99
CA ASN A 43 -9.92 -5.09 7.89
C ASN A 43 -8.66 -4.71 7.10
N LEU A 44 -8.33 -3.41 7.13
CA LEU A 44 -7.16 -2.86 6.45
C LEU A 44 -5.85 -3.44 6.99
N ARG A 45 -5.71 -3.47 8.33
CA ARG A 45 -4.48 -3.94 8.96
C ARG A 45 -4.16 -5.39 8.61
N GLN A 46 -5.17 -6.27 8.61
CA GLN A 46 -4.98 -7.67 8.20
C GLN A 46 -4.56 -7.79 6.74
N ALA A 47 -5.16 -6.98 5.86
CA ALA A 47 -4.81 -6.97 4.44
C ALA A 47 -3.34 -6.54 4.23
N LEU A 48 -2.87 -5.50 4.93
CA LEU A 48 -1.48 -5.05 4.85
C LEU A 48 -0.51 -6.10 5.41
N LEU A 49 -0.77 -6.64 6.59
CA LEU A 49 0.08 -7.65 7.22
C LEU A 49 0.19 -8.95 6.40
N ALA A 50 -0.89 -9.37 5.75
CA ALA A 50 -0.90 -10.59 4.94
C ALA A 50 -0.09 -10.48 3.64
N ASN A 51 0.19 -9.26 3.16
CA ASN A 51 0.88 -9.02 1.90
C ASN A 51 2.32 -8.50 2.08
N GLY A 52 2.81 -8.47 3.32
CA GLY A 52 4.19 -8.12 3.68
C GLY A 52 4.39 -6.63 3.98
N PRO A 53 5.55 -6.30 4.60
CA PRO A 53 5.76 -4.98 5.18
C PRO A 53 5.99 -3.87 4.15
N ASN A 54 6.61 -4.17 3.01
CA ASN A 54 6.93 -3.14 2.02
C ASN A 54 5.72 -2.87 1.12
N LEU A 55 5.38 -1.60 0.96
CA LEU A 55 4.20 -1.14 0.25
C LEU A 55 4.53 -0.50 -1.10
N GLU A 56 5.69 0.14 -1.20
CA GLU A 56 6.15 0.81 -2.42
C GLU A 56 7.66 0.68 -2.60
N TRP A 57 8.09 0.50 -3.84
CA TRP A 57 9.47 0.67 -4.27
C TRP A 57 9.56 1.75 -5.34
N LYS A 58 10.52 2.67 -5.21
CA LYS A 58 10.97 3.58 -6.27
C LYS A 58 12.35 3.16 -6.71
N VAL A 59 12.53 2.85 -7.99
CA VAL A 59 13.80 2.39 -8.54
C VAL A 59 14.31 3.34 -9.61
N ASN A 60 15.56 3.76 -9.49
CA ASN A 60 16.29 4.59 -10.43
C ASN A 60 17.64 3.95 -10.74
N VAL A 61 17.70 3.17 -11.83
CA VAL A 61 18.90 2.44 -12.24
C VAL A 61 20.03 3.40 -12.62
N ALA A 62 19.71 4.51 -13.30
CA ALA A 62 20.72 5.49 -13.71
C ALA A 62 21.39 6.17 -12.51
N ALA A 63 20.65 6.39 -11.41
CA ALA A 63 21.19 6.90 -10.15
C ALA A 63 21.80 5.81 -9.26
N SER A 64 21.67 4.52 -9.63
CA SER A 64 22.04 3.38 -8.80
C SER A 64 21.38 3.43 -7.42
N GLN A 65 20.07 3.75 -7.38
CA GLN A 65 19.31 3.95 -6.15
C GLN A 65 17.97 3.23 -6.22
N ALA A 66 17.56 2.67 -5.09
CA ALA A 66 16.20 2.21 -4.87
C ALA A 66 15.73 2.64 -3.48
N THR A 67 14.48 3.05 -3.36
CA THR A 67 13.85 3.50 -2.12
C THR A 67 12.62 2.66 -1.86
N PHE A 68 12.49 2.08 -0.67
CA PHE A 68 11.25 1.45 -0.24
C PHE A 68 10.45 2.37 0.69
N SER A 69 9.16 2.08 0.80
CA SER A 69 8.30 2.59 1.88
C SER A 69 7.47 1.44 2.44
N ASN A 70 7.35 1.40 3.76
CA ASN A 70 6.46 0.50 4.49
C ASN A 70 5.18 1.20 5.01
N GLY A 71 4.97 2.46 4.59
CA GLY A 71 3.84 3.27 5.04
C GLY A 71 4.09 4.04 6.36
N PHE A 72 5.25 3.83 6.99
CA PHE A 72 5.71 4.56 8.17
C PHE A 72 7.12 5.11 7.97
N GLU A 73 8.01 4.27 7.46
CA GLU A 73 9.39 4.60 7.15
C GLU A 73 9.66 4.46 5.66
N ALA A 74 10.62 5.23 5.18
CA ALA A 74 11.22 5.06 3.87
C ALA A 74 12.73 4.86 4.02
N GLY A 75 13.29 3.91 3.29
CA GLY A 75 14.70 3.62 3.29
C GLY A 75 15.30 3.75 1.90
N ASP A 76 16.37 4.56 1.80
CA ASP A 76 17.16 4.69 0.58
C ASP A 76 18.30 3.67 0.59
N GLY A 77 18.39 2.88 -0.47
CA GLY A 77 19.44 1.90 -0.66
C GLY A 77 20.20 2.09 -1.97
N LYS A 78 21.44 1.61 -1.98
CA LYS A 78 22.29 1.60 -3.18
C LYS A 78 21.97 0.38 -4.02
N LEU A 79 21.51 0.61 -5.25
CA LEU A 79 21.17 -0.44 -6.19
C LEU A 79 22.43 -0.94 -6.91
N LYS A 80 22.61 -2.26 -6.95
CA LYS A 80 23.74 -2.94 -7.59
C LYS A 80 23.24 -4.16 -8.34
N ALA A 81 23.61 -4.27 -9.61
CA ALA A 81 23.31 -5.44 -10.42
C ALA A 81 24.09 -6.67 -9.90
N LEU A 82 23.38 -7.77 -9.76
CA LEU A 82 23.93 -9.09 -9.50
C LEU A 82 23.94 -9.93 -10.80
N LYS A 83 24.16 -11.23 -10.67
CA LYS A 83 24.02 -12.18 -11.79
C LYS A 83 22.54 -12.55 -11.99
N ASP A 84 22.25 -13.11 -13.14
CA ASP A 84 20.96 -13.73 -13.46
C ASP A 84 19.74 -12.79 -13.35
N GLY A 85 19.94 -11.50 -13.69
CA GLY A 85 18.86 -10.52 -13.73
C GLY A 85 18.35 -10.09 -12.33
N GLN A 86 19.16 -10.30 -11.31
CA GLN A 86 18.86 -9.85 -9.94
C GLN A 86 19.59 -8.54 -9.62
N TRP A 87 19.05 -7.80 -8.66
CA TRP A 87 19.62 -6.56 -8.11
C TRP A 87 19.62 -6.61 -6.61
N GLU A 88 20.72 -6.22 -6.00
CA GLU A 88 20.86 -5.99 -4.58
C GLU A 88 20.59 -4.53 -4.27
N VAL A 89 19.76 -4.26 -3.28
CA VAL A 89 19.59 -2.94 -2.70
C VAL A 89 20.25 -2.96 -1.33
N ASP A 90 21.42 -2.34 -1.24
CA ASP A 90 22.25 -2.29 -0.04
C ASP A 90 21.87 -1.06 0.79
N PHE A 91 21.33 -1.32 1.96
CA PHE A 91 21.03 -0.31 2.98
C PHE A 91 22.20 -0.27 3.97
N TYR A 92 22.47 0.87 4.51
CA TYR A 92 23.61 1.04 5.44
C TYR A 92 23.56 0.03 6.59
N GLY A 93 24.68 -0.67 6.84
CA GLY A 93 24.88 -1.44 8.07
C GLY A 93 24.53 -2.93 8.02
N ASN A 94 24.79 -3.62 6.94
CA ASN A 94 24.58 -5.09 6.77
C ASN A 94 23.15 -5.54 6.48
N TYR A 95 22.28 -4.66 6.04
CA TYR A 95 20.96 -5.00 5.58
C TYR A 95 20.86 -4.76 4.08
N ALA A 96 20.44 -5.77 3.35
CA ALA A 96 20.22 -5.69 1.92
C ALA A 96 18.96 -6.48 1.52
N GLU A 97 18.29 -6.02 0.48
CA GLU A 97 17.19 -6.72 -0.16
C GLU A 97 17.56 -7.11 -1.60
N THR A 98 17.01 -8.19 -2.09
CA THR A 98 17.20 -8.63 -3.48
C THR A 98 15.92 -8.45 -4.26
N LEU A 99 16.02 -7.75 -5.39
CA LEU A 99 14.95 -7.50 -6.33
C LEU A 99 15.20 -8.23 -7.65
N SER A 100 14.15 -8.69 -8.30
CA SER A 100 14.18 -9.25 -9.66
C SER A 100 12.89 -8.92 -10.39
N LEU A 101 12.88 -9.06 -11.72
CA LEU A 101 11.64 -8.99 -12.50
C LEU A 101 11.18 -10.41 -12.84
N ASP A 102 9.90 -10.67 -12.64
CA ASP A 102 9.22 -11.89 -13.09
C ASP A 102 8.01 -11.46 -13.93
N GLY A 103 8.15 -11.56 -15.25
CA GLY A 103 7.21 -10.95 -16.17
C GLY A 103 7.09 -9.43 -15.93
N ASP A 104 5.91 -8.96 -15.68
CA ASP A 104 5.62 -7.54 -15.44
C ASP A 104 5.64 -7.15 -13.95
N GLU A 105 6.04 -8.06 -13.07
CA GLU A 105 6.09 -7.83 -11.63
C GLU A 105 7.52 -7.63 -11.13
N LEU A 106 7.70 -6.74 -10.17
CA LEU A 106 8.89 -6.65 -9.35
C LEU A 106 8.74 -7.62 -8.18
N VAL A 107 9.69 -8.52 -8.02
CA VAL A 107 9.74 -9.47 -6.92
C VAL A 107 10.87 -9.10 -5.96
N GLN A 108 10.53 -8.85 -4.71
CA GLN A 108 11.47 -8.82 -3.60
C GLN A 108 11.60 -10.24 -3.06
N THR A 109 12.80 -10.79 -3.13
CA THR A 109 13.08 -12.14 -2.63
C THR A 109 12.99 -12.17 -1.10
N ALA A 110 12.55 -13.30 -0.53
CA ALA A 110 12.55 -13.46 0.91
C ALA A 110 13.97 -13.29 1.49
N SER A 111 14.06 -12.55 2.59
CA SER A 111 15.26 -12.34 3.39
C SER A 111 15.03 -12.75 4.84
N ASP A 112 16.04 -12.62 5.70
CA ASP A 112 15.88 -12.87 7.14
C ASP A 112 14.89 -11.88 7.80
N ALA A 113 14.71 -10.70 7.19
CA ALA A 113 13.87 -9.64 7.73
C ALA A 113 12.47 -9.61 7.11
N ASN A 114 12.33 -10.01 5.84
CA ASN A 114 11.11 -9.84 5.08
C ASN A 114 10.71 -11.10 4.32
N PRO A 115 9.41 -11.43 4.24
CA PRO A 115 8.91 -12.46 3.34
C PRO A 115 9.11 -12.03 1.87
N GLN A 116 8.97 -12.98 0.95
CA GLN A 116 8.87 -12.64 -0.46
C GLN A 116 7.63 -11.80 -0.73
N GLN A 117 7.77 -10.76 -1.53
CA GLN A 117 6.69 -9.88 -1.94
C GLN A 117 6.73 -9.61 -3.43
N SER A 118 5.56 -9.42 -4.05
CA SER A 118 5.41 -8.99 -5.44
C SER A 118 4.80 -7.60 -5.51
N PHE A 119 5.26 -6.81 -6.47
CA PHE A 119 4.82 -5.44 -6.70
C PHE A 119 4.48 -5.25 -8.17
N GLN A 120 3.41 -4.53 -8.43
CA GLN A 120 3.04 -4.14 -9.79
C GLN A 120 3.53 -2.73 -10.10
N ARG A 121 3.85 -2.49 -11.36
CA ARG A 121 4.24 -1.15 -11.81
C ARG A 121 3.05 -0.22 -11.68
N ALA A 122 3.25 0.92 -11.03
CA ALA A 122 2.20 1.92 -10.90
C ALA A 122 1.88 2.54 -12.27
N GLU A 123 0.59 2.54 -12.65
CA GLU A 123 0.12 3.17 -13.90
C GLU A 123 0.22 4.70 -13.83
N THR A 124 -0.05 5.27 -12.66
CA THR A 124 -0.03 6.71 -12.43
C THR A 124 0.83 7.02 -11.20
N PRO A 125 2.17 6.98 -11.35
CA PRO A 125 3.06 7.26 -10.22
C PRO A 125 2.94 8.72 -9.77
N ALA A 126 3.09 8.94 -8.47
CA ALA A 126 3.23 10.29 -7.91
C ALA A 126 4.44 11.01 -8.53
N PRO A 127 4.47 12.36 -8.50
CA PRO A 127 5.63 13.14 -8.95
C PRO A 127 6.95 12.60 -8.36
N ILE A 128 8.04 12.78 -9.11
CA ILE A 128 9.35 12.19 -8.75
C ILE A 128 9.87 12.70 -7.41
N ASP A 129 9.53 13.94 -7.06
CA ASP A 129 9.89 14.61 -5.82
C ASP A 129 8.91 14.35 -4.65
N ALA A 130 7.81 13.63 -4.91
CA ALA A 130 6.90 13.22 -3.86
C ALA A 130 7.58 12.23 -2.91
N PRO A 131 7.25 12.24 -1.62
CA PRO A 131 7.75 11.26 -0.66
C PRO A 131 7.51 9.81 -1.13
N ALA A 132 8.41 8.89 -0.79
CA ALA A 132 8.18 7.47 -1.04
C ALA A 132 6.94 7.00 -0.25
N GLY A 133 6.15 6.11 -0.86
CA GLY A 133 4.86 5.66 -0.33
C GLY A 133 3.66 6.43 -0.85
N THR A 134 3.86 7.64 -1.42
CA THR A 134 2.76 8.49 -1.88
C THR A 134 1.90 7.82 -2.96
N THR A 135 2.51 7.06 -3.86
CA THR A 135 1.77 6.37 -4.93
C THR A 135 0.89 5.27 -4.35
N PHE A 136 1.47 4.43 -3.48
CA PHE A 136 0.71 3.38 -2.80
C PHE A 136 -0.45 3.95 -1.98
N GLU A 137 -0.20 4.99 -1.18
CA GLU A 137 -1.24 5.65 -0.38
C GLU A 137 -2.37 6.18 -1.25
N THR A 138 -2.04 6.85 -2.35
CA THR A 138 -3.04 7.41 -3.27
C THR A 138 -3.93 6.32 -3.87
N GLU A 139 -3.34 5.21 -4.34
CA GLU A 139 -4.09 4.11 -4.92
C GLU A 139 -4.89 3.33 -3.84
N LEU A 140 -4.31 3.13 -2.66
CA LEU A 140 -5.03 2.55 -1.53
C LEU A 140 -6.22 3.42 -1.11
N TYR A 141 -6.02 4.72 -0.94
CA TYR A 141 -7.08 5.64 -0.55
C TYR A 141 -8.21 5.64 -1.56
N LYS A 142 -7.89 5.67 -2.85
CA LYS A 142 -8.86 5.58 -3.94
C LYS A 142 -9.67 4.27 -3.90
N ALA A 143 -9.01 3.14 -3.72
CA ALA A 143 -9.65 1.83 -3.75
C ALA A 143 -10.43 1.52 -2.47
N TYR A 144 -9.89 1.88 -1.31
CA TYR A 144 -10.40 1.46 -0.02
C TYR A 144 -11.38 2.47 0.60
N MET A 145 -10.97 3.73 0.75
CA MET A 145 -11.73 4.75 1.46
C MET A 145 -12.43 5.74 0.52
N GLY A 146 -11.84 6.01 -0.65
CA GLY A 146 -12.24 7.07 -1.57
C GLY A 146 -13.68 6.95 -2.04
N GLY A 147 -14.33 8.09 -2.24
CA GLY A 147 -15.70 8.19 -2.74
C GLY A 147 -16.63 8.98 -1.84
N ASP A 148 -17.91 8.87 -2.15
CA ASP A 148 -19.00 9.59 -1.52
C ASP A 148 -19.69 8.70 -0.48
N TRP A 149 -19.79 9.22 0.73
CA TRP A 149 -20.36 8.52 1.87
C TRP A 149 -21.47 9.34 2.51
N LYS A 150 -22.69 8.84 2.48
CA LYS A 150 -23.81 9.47 3.17
C LYS A 150 -23.69 9.28 4.67
N ILE A 151 -23.80 10.36 5.44
CA ILE A 151 -23.82 10.30 6.89
C ILE A 151 -25.20 9.80 7.34
N ILE A 152 -25.26 8.57 7.84
CA ILE A 152 -26.47 7.93 8.33
C ILE A 152 -26.75 8.34 9.77
N GLU A 153 -25.71 8.36 10.62
CA GLU A 153 -25.79 8.77 12.01
C GLU A 153 -24.59 9.63 12.39
N GLY A 154 -24.80 10.58 13.31
CA GLY A 154 -23.76 11.46 13.84
C GLY A 154 -23.88 12.90 13.36
N PRO A 155 -22.92 13.76 13.69
CA PRO A 155 -22.90 15.15 13.24
C PRO A 155 -22.92 15.26 11.73
N GLY A 156 -23.81 16.11 11.20
CA GLY A 156 -23.99 16.25 9.75
C GLY A 156 -24.89 15.19 9.13
N GLN A 157 -25.68 14.45 9.91
CA GLN A 157 -26.61 13.43 9.41
C GLN A 157 -27.41 13.93 8.21
N GLY A 158 -27.45 13.09 7.15
CA GLY A 158 -28.11 13.38 5.89
C GLY A 158 -27.21 14.04 4.84
N ALA A 159 -26.09 14.64 5.23
CA ALA A 159 -25.08 15.16 4.31
C ALA A 159 -24.21 14.04 3.73
N VAL A 160 -23.39 14.40 2.74
CA VAL A 160 -22.43 13.50 2.11
C VAL A 160 -21.01 13.92 2.48
N ALA A 161 -20.22 12.97 2.96
CA ALA A 161 -18.79 13.13 3.18
C ALA A 161 -18.04 12.62 1.95
N HIS A 162 -17.03 13.37 1.48
CA HIS A 162 -16.22 13.07 0.32
C HIS A 162 -14.79 12.75 0.74
N PHE A 163 -14.41 11.48 0.72
CA PHE A 163 -13.05 11.03 0.95
C PHE A 163 -12.29 11.00 -0.37
N ARG A 164 -11.19 11.73 -0.48
CA ARG A 164 -10.41 11.83 -1.72
C ARG A 164 -9.10 11.05 -1.62
N ALA A 165 -8.61 10.58 -2.76
CA ALA A 165 -7.38 9.79 -2.86
C ALA A 165 -6.12 10.53 -2.34
N ASN A 166 -6.13 11.85 -2.29
CA ASN A 166 -5.03 12.66 -1.76
C ASN A 166 -5.14 12.94 -0.25
N GLY A 167 -6.04 12.26 0.46
CA GLY A 167 -6.26 12.46 1.89
C GLY A 167 -7.09 13.68 2.25
N SER A 168 -7.61 14.47 1.27
CA SER A 168 -8.55 15.53 1.60
C SER A 168 -9.94 14.98 1.89
N LEU A 169 -10.68 15.67 2.75
CA LEU A 169 -11.96 15.28 3.27
C LEU A 169 -12.92 16.48 3.31
N ASP A 170 -14.05 16.36 2.64
CA ASP A 170 -15.11 17.35 2.67
C ASP A 170 -16.40 16.74 3.25
N GLY A 171 -17.27 17.59 3.79
CA GLY A 171 -18.62 17.19 4.23
C GLY A 171 -18.70 16.52 5.60
N LEU A 172 -17.60 16.11 6.22
CA LEU A 172 -17.56 15.69 7.62
C LEU A 172 -17.36 16.94 8.51
N PRO A 173 -18.33 17.30 9.38
CA PRO A 173 -18.28 18.56 10.09
C PRO A 173 -17.03 18.73 10.94
N GLY A 174 -16.30 19.82 10.66
CA GLY A 174 -15.12 20.20 11.42
C GLY A 174 -13.83 19.47 11.04
N LEU A 175 -13.82 18.76 9.91
CA LEU A 175 -12.67 17.98 9.42
C LEU A 175 -12.40 18.31 7.95
N ASP A 176 -11.13 18.33 7.54
CA ASP A 176 -10.70 18.66 6.18
C ASP A 176 -9.67 17.68 5.60
N ARG A 177 -9.11 16.80 6.44
CA ARG A 177 -8.17 15.77 6.00
C ARG A 177 -8.34 14.48 6.78
N TYR A 178 -7.89 13.40 6.16
CA TYR A 178 -7.72 12.09 6.79
C TYR A 178 -6.41 11.44 6.35
N ALA A 179 -5.86 10.58 7.20
CA ALA A 179 -4.77 9.67 6.86
C ALA A 179 -5.05 8.30 7.47
N LEU A 180 -4.95 7.24 6.66
CA LEU A 180 -5.05 5.87 7.16
C LEU A 180 -3.75 5.50 7.88
N CYS A 181 -3.88 4.81 9.00
CA CYS A 181 -2.73 4.22 9.67
C CYS A 181 -2.30 2.95 8.93
N LEU A 182 -1.10 2.95 8.36
CA LEU A 182 -0.61 1.81 7.58
C LEU A 182 0.37 0.94 8.37
N ALA A 183 1.24 1.55 9.19
CA ALA A 183 2.27 0.84 9.93
C ALA A 183 2.83 1.69 11.10
N GLY A 184 3.90 1.24 11.75
CA GLY A 184 4.63 1.99 12.76
C GLY A 184 3.85 2.26 14.03
N ASP A 185 4.11 3.43 14.65
CA ASP A 185 3.56 3.77 15.96
C ASP A 185 2.03 3.81 15.97
N CYS A 186 1.39 4.34 14.95
CA CYS A 186 -0.07 4.38 14.89
C CYS A 186 -0.68 2.98 14.88
N ALA A 187 -0.03 2.04 14.17
CA ALA A 187 -0.45 0.65 14.13
C ALA A 187 -0.17 -0.08 15.44
N ALA A 188 0.95 0.22 16.09
CA ALA A 188 1.27 -0.32 17.41
C ALA A 188 0.29 0.17 18.47
N MET A 189 -0.08 1.46 18.44
CA MET A 189 -1.04 2.05 19.37
C MET A 189 -2.48 1.54 19.18
N SER A 190 -2.90 1.22 17.96
CA SER A 190 -4.27 0.74 17.68
C SER A 190 -4.42 -0.79 17.72
N GLY A 191 -3.32 -1.52 17.92
CA GLY A 191 -3.34 -2.98 18.08
C GLY A 191 -3.94 -3.69 16.86
N GLU A 192 -5.03 -4.41 17.03
CA GLU A 192 -5.73 -5.14 15.95
C GLU A 192 -6.77 -4.27 15.22
N HIS A 193 -7.02 -3.05 15.70
CA HIS A 193 -8.02 -2.18 15.13
C HIS A 193 -7.47 -1.36 13.96
N ASP A 194 -8.30 -1.16 12.95
CA ASP A 194 -8.03 -0.18 11.90
C ASP A 194 -8.18 1.22 12.48
N SER A 195 -7.20 2.09 12.21
CA SER A 195 -7.23 3.45 12.69
C SER A 195 -6.91 4.45 11.59
N LEU A 196 -7.40 5.66 11.78
CA LEU A 196 -7.12 6.78 10.90
C LEU A 196 -6.92 8.05 11.73
N TRP A 197 -6.18 8.97 11.16
CA TRP A 197 -6.01 10.32 11.68
C TRP A 197 -7.02 11.23 10.99
N LEU A 198 -7.83 11.97 11.75
CA LEU A 198 -8.73 12.99 11.22
C LEU A 198 -8.28 14.35 11.69
N GLU A 199 -8.17 15.29 10.74
CA GLU A 199 -7.59 16.61 10.96
C GLU A 199 -8.54 17.75 10.58
N ARG A 200 -8.30 18.87 11.22
CA ARG A 200 -8.74 20.19 10.81
C ARG A 200 -7.59 21.18 10.95
N ASN A 201 -7.26 21.91 9.87
CA ASN A 201 -6.19 22.91 9.89
C ASN A 201 -4.88 22.37 10.46
N GLN A 202 -4.46 21.16 10.05
CA GLN A 202 -3.24 20.47 10.49
C GLN A 202 -3.21 20.06 11.99
N GLN A 203 -4.36 20.12 12.64
CA GLN A 203 -4.52 19.58 13.99
C GLN A 203 -5.51 18.42 13.96
N GLY A 204 -5.11 17.29 14.49
CA GLY A 204 -5.92 16.10 14.41
C GLY A 204 -5.76 15.16 15.60
N ASN A 205 -6.54 14.11 15.56
CA ASN A 205 -6.54 13.06 16.57
C ASN A 205 -6.70 11.69 15.89
N PRO A 206 -6.24 10.62 16.54
CA PRO A 206 -6.51 9.27 16.08
C PRO A 206 -7.98 8.90 16.32
N TRP A 207 -8.50 8.10 15.39
CA TRP A 207 -9.82 7.50 15.45
C TRP A 207 -9.70 6.03 15.08
N ILE A 208 -10.56 5.21 15.67
CA ILE A 208 -10.74 3.81 15.28
C ILE A 208 -11.86 3.75 14.26
N PHE A 209 -11.77 2.86 13.29
CA PHE A 209 -12.86 2.64 12.35
C PHE A 209 -13.04 1.16 12.02
N THR A 210 -14.23 0.84 11.54
CA THR A 210 -14.51 -0.42 10.88
C THR A 210 -15.16 -0.13 9.53
N ARG A 211 -14.78 -0.90 8.52
CA ARG A 211 -15.40 -0.86 7.21
C ARG A 211 -15.92 -2.24 6.85
N ASP A 212 -17.18 -2.36 6.53
CA ASP A 212 -17.80 -3.58 6.05
C ASP A 212 -18.61 -3.29 4.78
N GLY A 213 -18.05 -3.69 3.63
CA GLY A 213 -18.63 -3.43 2.33
C GLY A 213 -18.90 -1.93 2.11
N LYS A 214 -20.16 -1.54 2.17
CA LYS A 214 -20.61 -0.16 1.99
C LYS A 214 -20.78 0.62 3.30
N GLN A 215 -20.56 0.02 4.44
CA GLN A 215 -20.65 0.70 5.74
C GLN A 215 -19.29 1.11 6.26
N LEU A 216 -19.21 2.29 6.84
CA LEU A 216 -18.05 2.83 7.53
C LEU A 216 -18.50 3.37 8.88
N GLU A 217 -17.98 2.80 9.95
CA GLU A 217 -18.21 3.27 11.31
C GLU A 217 -16.93 3.91 11.83
N ILE A 218 -17.04 5.10 12.41
CA ILE A 218 -15.91 5.83 12.98
C ILE A 218 -16.17 6.05 14.47
N PHE A 219 -15.23 5.57 15.29
CA PHE A 219 -15.29 5.59 16.74
C PHE A 219 -14.23 6.54 17.29
N GLN A 220 -14.56 7.23 18.37
CA GLN A 220 -13.56 7.95 19.14
C GLN A 220 -12.51 6.96 19.65
N ALA A 221 -11.23 7.24 19.43
CA ALA A 221 -10.17 6.44 20.02
C ALA A 221 -10.06 6.80 21.52
N VAL A 222 -10.08 5.78 22.37
CA VAL A 222 -9.93 5.93 23.83
C VAL A 222 -8.65 5.23 24.24
N ASN A 223 -7.70 5.99 24.78
CA ASN A 223 -6.49 5.41 25.33
C ASN A 223 -6.77 4.66 26.64
N LYS A 224 -6.40 3.38 26.69
CA LYS A 224 -6.53 2.49 27.86
C LYS A 224 -5.21 2.24 28.58
N ALA A 225 -4.08 2.68 28.03
CA ALA A 225 -2.78 2.52 28.65
C ALA A 225 -2.65 3.40 29.93
N GLN A 226 -1.74 2.99 30.79
CA GLN A 226 -1.32 3.80 31.94
C GLN A 226 -0.48 5.00 31.49
N ALA A 227 -0.24 5.97 32.38
CA ALA A 227 0.37 7.26 32.02
C ALA A 227 1.78 7.17 31.39
N ASP A 228 2.54 6.12 31.72
CA ASP A 228 3.93 5.94 31.27
C ASP A 228 4.08 4.85 30.20
N GLU A 229 2.96 4.32 29.69
CA GLU A 229 2.94 3.26 28.69
C GLU A 229 2.65 3.82 27.29
N MET A 230 3.05 3.05 26.26
CA MET A 230 2.60 3.33 24.90
C MET A 230 1.08 3.37 24.85
N PRO A 231 0.46 4.34 24.17
CA PRO A 231 -0.99 4.39 24.06
C PRO A 231 -1.59 3.09 23.54
N ASP A 232 -2.66 2.63 24.18
CA ASP A 232 -3.50 1.52 23.76
C ASP A 232 -4.86 2.08 23.34
N LEU A 233 -5.03 2.30 22.05
CA LEU A 233 -6.20 2.94 21.46
C LEU A 233 -7.28 1.91 21.17
N GLN A 234 -8.36 2.01 21.91
CA GLN A 234 -9.53 1.14 21.78
C GLN A 234 -10.74 1.91 21.22
N PRO A 235 -11.69 1.23 20.56
CA PRO A 235 -12.92 1.86 20.10
C PRO A 235 -13.74 2.34 21.30
N GLY A 236 -13.99 3.64 21.35
CA GLY A 236 -14.92 4.28 22.26
C GLY A 236 -16.30 4.45 21.66
N PRO A 237 -17.03 5.51 22.01
CA PRO A 237 -18.34 5.78 21.42
C PRO A 237 -18.25 5.98 19.91
N ARG A 238 -19.18 5.36 19.16
CA ARG A 238 -19.32 5.61 17.73
C ARG A 238 -19.73 7.06 17.49
N ARG A 239 -18.97 7.74 16.64
CA ARG A 239 -19.21 9.14 16.28
C ARG A 239 -20.01 9.28 15.00
N TRP A 240 -19.70 8.44 14.00
CA TRP A 240 -20.37 8.42 12.71
C TRP A 240 -20.65 7.01 12.24
N LEU A 241 -21.81 6.86 11.61
CA LEU A 241 -22.14 5.76 10.71
C LEU A 241 -22.34 6.35 9.31
N LEU A 242 -21.59 5.86 8.34
CA LEU A 242 -21.67 6.30 6.95
C LEU A 242 -21.98 5.12 6.02
N GLU A 243 -22.62 5.41 4.91
CA GLU A 243 -22.94 4.43 3.86
C GLU A 243 -22.44 4.94 2.52
N ARG A 244 -21.67 4.10 1.80
CA ARG A 244 -21.14 4.41 0.48
C ARG A 244 -22.24 4.51 -0.56
N GLN A 245 -22.23 5.57 -1.36
CA GLN A 245 -23.19 5.82 -2.44
C GLN A 245 -22.81 5.15 -3.77
#